data_1ab7933de91e2e49a8c56366ffeb54dd
#
_entry.id   1ab7933de91e2e49a8c56366ffeb54dd
#
_cell.length_a   1.000
_cell.length_b   1.000
_cell.length_c   1.000
_cell.angle_alpha   90.00
_cell.angle_beta   90.00
_cell.angle_gamma   90.00
#
_symmetry.space_group_name_H-M   'P 1'
#
loop_
_entity.id
_entity.type
_entity.pdbx_description
1 polymer ?
#
loop_
_entity_poly.entity_id
_entity_poly.type
_entity_poly.pdbx_seq_one_letter_code
_entity_poly.pdbx_strand_id
1 'polypeptide(L)'
;MKIMDRKKRNQPARIREIKPEIRVLGIDDGTFTPHSEEMADIVGVIFRGGYSLDGFMHTKVQVDGMDATEKIAGMITRSSHYEQLRIVMLNGVTMAGFNVVDIKGLNDQVRLPIIAV
;
A
#
# COMPACT_ATOMS: atom_id res chain seq x y z
N MET A 1 -0.97 14.17 -7.26
CA MET A 1 -0.23 13.19 -6.44
C MET A 1 -0.02 13.73 -5.04
N LYS A 2 -0.29 12.93 -4.05
CA LYS A 2 -0.11 13.35 -2.65
C LYS A 2 0.81 12.37 -1.95
N ILE A 3 1.79 12.92 -1.24
CA ILE A 3 2.74 12.14 -0.48
C ILE A 3 2.49 12.36 1.00
N MET A 4 2.26 11.29 1.74
CA MET A 4 2.10 11.33 3.18
C MET A 4 3.38 10.80 3.81
N ASP A 5 4.02 11.63 4.62
CA ASP A 5 5.29 11.30 5.22
C ASP A 5 5.17 10.26 6.32
N ARG A 6 6.22 9.46 6.51
CA ARG A 6 6.27 8.47 7.57
C ARG A 6 6.80 9.12 8.84
N LYS A 7 5.92 9.28 9.81
CA LYS A 7 6.26 9.89 11.09
C LYS A 7 6.22 8.84 12.18
N LYS A 8 6.97 9.03 13.22
CA LYS A 8 6.88 8.21 14.43
C LYS A 8 7.13 6.72 14.25
N ARG A 9 7.62 6.31 13.09
CA ARG A 9 7.91 4.91 12.89
C ARG A 9 9.16 4.51 13.68
N ASN A 10 10.28 5.15 13.42
CA ASN A 10 11.51 4.96 14.14
C ASN A 10 12.23 6.25 14.34
N GLN A 11 12.52 6.90 13.26
CA GLN A 11 13.34 8.07 13.19
C GLN A 11 12.61 9.12 12.41
N PRO A 12 13.08 10.37 12.45
CA PRO A 12 12.60 11.36 11.51
C PRO A 12 12.68 10.78 10.12
N ALA A 13 11.57 10.34 9.64
CA ALA A 13 11.54 9.58 8.42
C ALA A 13 11.37 10.51 7.26
N ARG A 14 12.46 11.07 6.83
CA ARG A 14 12.48 11.97 5.70
C ARG A 14 13.17 11.29 4.55
N ILE A 15 12.56 11.32 3.39
CA ILE A 15 13.24 10.90 2.18
C ILE A 15 13.98 12.11 1.64
N ARG A 16 15.29 12.13 1.82
CA ARG A 16 16.14 13.22 1.38
C ARG A 16 16.69 12.98 -0.02
N GLU A 17 16.87 11.71 -0.37
CA GLU A 17 17.30 11.30 -1.68
C GLU A 17 16.75 9.92 -1.96
N ILE A 18 16.60 9.61 -3.22
CA ILE A 18 16.18 8.27 -3.65
C ILE A 18 17.43 7.51 -4.03
N LYS A 19 17.70 6.45 -3.26
CA LYS A 19 18.84 5.59 -3.54
C LYS A 19 18.46 4.56 -4.60
N PRO A 20 19.46 4.06 -5.39
CA PRO A 20 19.17 3.08 -6.43
C PRO A 20 18.45 1.83 -5.95
N GLU A 21 18.63 1.44 -4.70
CA GLU A 21 18.06 0.21 -4.15
C GLU A 21 16.88 0.44 -3.23
N ILE A 22 16.22 1.58 -3.34
CA ILE A 22 15.04 1.84 -2.52
C ILE A 22 13.94 0.82 -2.82
N ARG A 23 13.29 0.33 -1.77
CA ARG A 23 12.19 -0.61 -1.94
C ARG A 23 10.87 0.12 -1.92
N VAL A 24 10.10 -0.08 -2.98
CA VAL A 24 8.81 0.55 -3.20
C VAL A 24 7.75 -0.54 -3.28
N LEU A 25 6.67 -0.37 -2.54
CA LEU A 25 5.52 -1.27 -2.59
C LEU A 25 4.48 -0.66 -3.52
N GLY A 26 4.11 -1.38 -4.56
CA GLY A 26 3.00 -1.00 -5.44
C GLY A 26 1.79 -1.87 -5.12
N ILE A 27 0.63 -1.27 -4.96
CA ILE A 27 -0.59 -1.97 -4.57
C ILE A 27 -1.68 -1.76 -5.62
N ASP A 28 -2.33 -2.85 -5.99
CA ASP A 28 -3.46 -2.82 -6.91
C ASP A 28 -4.45 -3.92 -6.52
N ASP A 29 -5.67 -3.80 -7.01
CA ASP A 29 -6.68 -4.83 -6.83
C ASP A 29 -6.66 -5.82 -7.99
N GLY A 30 -7.09 -7.04 -7.71
CA GLY A 30 -7.30 -8.06 -8.73
C GLY A 30 -8.68 -7.93 -9.36
N THR A 31 -9.02 -8.92 -10.18
CA THR A 31 -10.35 -8.97 -10.79
C THR A 31 -11.42 -9.26 -9.75
N PHE A 32 -12.60 -8.72 -9.97
CA PHE A 32 -13.75 -8.92 -9.08
C PHE A 32 -15.04 -8.76 -9.86
N THR A 33 -16.13 -9.26 -9.30
CA THR A 33 -17.46 -9.05 -9.86
C THR A 33 -18.05 -7.77 -9.28
N PRO A 34 -18.29 -6.73 -10.12
CA PRO A 34 -18.83 -5.46 -9.62
C PRO A 34 -20.17 -5.65 -8.91
N HIS A 35 -20.38 -4.83 -7.88
CA HIS A 35 -21.65 -4.78 -7.13
C HIS A 35 -22.07 -6.15 -6.56
N SER A 36 -21.09 -6.97 -6.18
CA SER A 36 -21.33 -8.27 -5.57
C SER A 36 -20.99 -8.24 -4.09
N GLU A 37 -21.29 -9.34 -3.40
CA GLU A 37 -20.91 -9.50 -1.99
C GLU A 37 -19.61 -10.26 -1.84
N GLU A 38 -18.92 -10.53 -2.93
CA GLU A 38 -17.68 -11.28 -2.87
C GLU A 38 -16.52 -10.44 -2.36
N MET A 39 -15.43 -11.12 -2.04
CA MET A 39 -14.17 -10.48 -1.69
C MET A 39 -13.31 -10.35 -2.93
N ALA A 40 -12.53 -9.29 -2.99
CA ALA A 40 -11.57 -9.07 -4.06
C ALA A 40 -10.16 -9.12 -3.51
N ASP A 41 -9.25 -9.62 -4.34
CA ASP A 41 -7.84 -9.69 -3.97
C ASP A 41 -7.18 -8.31 -4.08
N ILE A 42 -6.32 -8.03 -3.13
CA ILE A 42 -5.40 -6.90 -3.15
C ILE A 42 -4.00 -7.47 -3.17
N VAL A 43 -3.21 -7.04 -4.13
CA VAL A 43 -1.83 -7.53 -4.29
C VAL A 43 -0.87 -6.37 -4.14
N GLY A 44 0.14 -6.58 -3.32
CA GLY A 44 1.26 -5.66 -3.19
C GLY A 44 2.52 -6.29 -3.75
N VAL A 45 3.25 -5.55 -4.56
CA VAL A 45 4.48 -6.02 -5.20
C VAL A 45 5.61 -5.09 -4.78
N ILE A 46 6.70 -5.68 -4.30
CA ILE A 46 7.86 -4.93 -3.83
C ILE A 46 8.93 -4.91 -4.90
N PHE A 47 9.27 -3.72 -5.35
CA PHE A 47 10.37 -3.51 -6.28
C PHE A 47 11.55 -2.89 -5.55
N ARG A 48 12.72 -3.39 -5.84
CA ARG A 48 13.98 -2.86 -5.35
C ARG A 48 14.72 -2.22 -6.51
N GLY A 49 14.96 -0.91 -6.39
CA GLY A 49 15.68 -0.16 -7.41
C GLY A 49 14.96 -0.03 -8.74
N GLY A 50 13.66 -0.33 -8.79
CA GLY A 50 12.87 -0.23 -10.01
C GLY A 50 13.03 -1.39 -10.99
N TYR A 51 13.94 -2.31 -10.74
CA TYR A 51 14.24 -3.40 -11.66
C TYR A 51 14.01 -4.78 -11.07
N SER A 52 14.26 -4.95 -9.78
CA SER A 52 14.22 -6.26 -9.15
C SER A 52 12.91 -6.45 -8.40
N LEU A 53 12.22 -7.54 -8.72
CA LEU A 53 11.08 -7.96 -7.94
C LEU A 53 11.60 -8.61 -6.66
N ASP A 54 11.32 -7.99 -5.52
CA ASP A 54 11.90 -8.40 -4.25
C ASP A 54 10.93 -9.19 -3.38
N GLY A 55 9.65 -9.09 -3.64
CA GLY A 55 8.64 -9.81 -2.89
C GLY A 55 7.25 -9.36 -3.24
N PHE A 56 6.27 -9.99 -2.62
CA PHE A 56 4.88 -9.59 -2.78
C PHE A 56 4.11 -9.90 -1.51
N MET A 57 2.93 -9.30 -1.42
CA MET A 57 2.02 -9.53 -0.31
C MET A 57 0.58 -9.49 -0.83
N HIS A 58 -0.34 -9.99 -0.03
CA HIS A 58 -1.70 -10.19 -0.47
C HIS A 58 -2.66 -10.04 0.69
N THR A 59 -3.83 -9.47 0.39
CA THR A 59 -4.96 -9.49 1.29
C THR A 59 -6.26 -9.50 0.49
N LYS A 60 -7.38 -9.47 1.16
CA LYS A 60 -8.70 -9.41 0.51
C LYS A 60 -9.51 -8.30 1.14
N VAL A 61 -10.34 -7.67 0.30
CA VAL A 61 -11.25 -6.61 0.75
C VAL A 61 -12.65 -6.91 0.20
N GLN A 62 -13.65 -6.36 0.85
CA GLN A 62 -15.03 -6.49 0.40
C GLN A 62 -15.26 -5.62 -0.82
N VAL A 63 -15.85 -6.19 -1.87
CA VAL A 63 -16.27 -5.41 -3.05
C VAL A 63 -17.24 -4.33 -2.60
N ASP A 64 -17.00 -3.09 -3.02
CA ASP A 64 -17.77 -1.91 -2.64
C ASP A 64 -17.89 -1.71 -1.12
N GLY A 65 -16.96 -2.28 -0.35
CA GLY A 65 -16.98 -2.21 1.11
C GLY A 65 -16.26 -0.99 1.66
N MET A 66 -15.88 -1.07 2.92
CA MET A 66 -15.25 0.05 3.65
C MET A 66 -14.01 -0.40 4.41
N ASP A 67 -13.43 -1.52 4.04
CA ASP A 67 -12.33 -2.15 4.80
C ASP A 67 -10.97 -2.07 4.12
N ALA A 68 -10.85 -1.34 3.00
CA ALA A 68 -9.60 -1.30 2.24
C ALA A 68 -8.43 -0.75 3.05
N THR A 69 -8.62 0.38 3.72
CA THR A 69 -7.54 1.00 4.50
C THR A 69 -7.01 0.06 5.57
N GLU A 70 -7.90 -0.52 6.34
CA GLU A 70 -7.56 -1.44 7.42
C GLU A 70 -6.84 -2.69 6.89
N LYS A 71 -7.37 -3.28 5.84
CA LYS A 71 -6.81 -4.50 5.28
C LYS A 71 -5.45 -4.28 4.65
N ILE A 72 -5.29 -3.17 3.93
CA ILE A 72 -4.00 -2.82 3.33
C ILE A 72 -2.98 -2.52 4.43
N ALA A 73 -3.35 -1.76 5.44
CA ALA A 73 -2.46 -1.46 6.55
C ALA A 73 -2.00 -2.74 7.24
N GLY A 74 -2.93 -3.66 7.50
CA GLY A 74 -2.60 -4.95 8.12
C GLY A 74 -1.67 -5.79 7.24
N MET A 75 -1.94 -5.84 5.94
CA MET A 75 -1.09 -6.54 4.99
C MET A 75 0.35 -6.03 5.05
N ILE A 76 0.52 -4.72 5.04
CA ILE A 76 1.85 -4.09 5.05
C ILE A 76 2.56 -4.35 6.38
N THR A 77 1.90 -4.09 7.49
CA THR A 77 2.56 -4.16 8.80
C THR A 77 2.88 -5.58 9.23
N ARG A 78 2.16 -6.58 8.72
CA ARG A 78 2.44 -7.98 9.01
C ARG A 78 3.49 -8.58 8.09
N SER A 79 3.87 -7.87 7.04
CA SER A 79 4.85 -8.38 6.08
C SER A 79 6.25 -8.44 6.69
N SER A 80 6.99 -9.49 6.37
CA SER A 80 8.40 -9.59 6.75
C SER A 80 9.25 -8.51 6.08
N HIS A 81 8.74 -7.86 5.03
CA HIS A 81 9.45 -6.79 4.32
C HIS A 81 9.17 -5.40 4.89
N TYR A 82 8.28 -5.29 5.85
CA TYR A 82 7.79 -3.99 6.33
C TYR A 82 8.92 -3.01 6.67
N GLU A 83 9.91 -3.45 7.43
CA GLU A 83 10.99 -2.58 7.88
C GLU A 83 11.87 -2.06 6.74
N GLN A 84 11.86 -2.74 5.61
CA GLN A 84 12.67 -2.38 4.45
C GLN A 84 11.94 -1.46 3.48
N LEU A 85 10.64 -1.34 3.60
CA LEU A 85 9.84 -0.51 2.70
C LEU A 85 10.10 0.98 2.95
N ARG A 86 10.11 1.76 1.89
CA ARG A 86 10.34 3.21 1.98
C ARG A 86 9.20 4.03 1.43
N ILE A 87 8.47 3.51 0.44
CA ILE A 87 7.36 4.20 -0.21
C ILE A 87 6.28 3.19 -0.52
N VAL A 88 5.03 3.60 -0.39
CA VAL A 88 3.87 2.82 -0.83
C VAL A 88 3.18 3.58 -1.96
N MET A 89 2.97 2.92 -3.07
CA MET A 89 2.26 3.48 -4.23
C MET A 89 0.95 2.74 -4.42
N LEU A 90 -0.13 3.49 -4.54
CA LEU A 90 -1.45 2.95 -4.80
C LEU A 90 -1.86 3.27 -6.24
N ASN A 91 -2.44 2.31 -6.92
CA ASN A 91 -3.05 2.55 -8.22
C ASN A 91 -4.46 3.10 -7.99
N GLY A 92 -4.53 4.42 -7.81
CA GLY A 92 -5.78 5.08 -7.44
C GLY A 92 -6.09 4.99 -5.96
N VAL A 93 -7.24 5.50 -5.57
CA VAL A 93 -7.69 5.49 -4.17
C VAL A 93 -8.92 4.62 -3.94
N THR A 94 -9.42 3.96 -4.96
CA THR A 94 -10.54 3.02 -4.83
C THR A 94 -10.07 1.62 -5.18
N MET A 95 -10.47 0.68 -4.35
CA MET A 95 -10.15 -0.73 -4.53
C MET A 95 -11.45 -1.52 -4.62
N ALA A 96 -11.47 -2.56 -5.46
CA ALA A 96 -12.64 -3.44 -5.56
C ALA A 96 -13.95 -2.64 -5.74
N GLY A 97 -13.97 -1.72 -6.72
CA GLY A 97 -15.09 -0.84 -6.96
C GLY A 97 -15.03 0.42 -6.12
N PHE A 98 -15.90 0.54 -5.14
CA PHE A 98 -16.00 1.75 -4.31
C PHE A 98 -15.46 1.59 -2.89
N ASN A 99 -14.56 0.64 -2.67
CA ASN A 99 -13.89 0.50 -1.38
C ASN A 99 -12.73 1.50 -1.32
N VAL A 100 -12.97 2.64 -0.70
CA VAL A 100 -12.07 3.80 -0.75
C VAL A 100 -10.95 3.68 0.28
N VAL A 101 -9.72 3.97 -0.16
CA VAL A 101 -8.57 4.03 0.74
C VAL A 101 -8.45 5.43 1.31
N ASP A 102 -8.42 5.52 2.63
CA ASP A 102 -8.11 6.76 3.34
C ASP A 102 -6.59 6.89 3.42
N ILE A 103 -6.02 7.73 2.54
CA ILE A 103 -4.56 7.87 2.43
C ILE A 103 -3.95 8.34 3.75
N LYS A 104 -4.59 9.30 4.40
CA LYS A 104 -4.07 9.80 5.66
C LYS A 104 -4.12 8.71 6.73
N GLY A 105 -5.23 8.00 6.83
CA GLY A 105 -5.38 6.90 7.76
C GLY A 105 -4.37 5.79 7.50
N LEU A 106 -4.13 5.46 6.25
CA LEU A 106 -3.13 4.47 5.88
C LEU A 106 -1.73 4.93 6.30
N ASN A 107 -1.38 6.17 5.98
CA ASN A 107 -0.09 6.73 6.40
C ASN A 107 0.09 6.68 7.91
N ASP A 108 -0.96 7.04 8.66
CA ASP A 108 -0.90 7.01 10.12
C ASP A 108 -0.66 5.59 10.65
N GLN A 109 -1.21 4.59 10.00
CA GLN A 109 -1.07 3.20 10.44
C GLN A 109 0.25 2.57 10.03
N VAL A 110 0.71 2.79 8.81
CA VAL A 110 1.92 2.12 8.30
C VAL A 110 3.18 2.95 8.46
N ARG A 111 3.06 4.25 8.71
CA ARG A 111 4.19 5.15 8.91
C ARG A 111 5.15 5.20 7.72
N LEU A 112 4.60 5.14 6.53
CA LEU A 112 5.34 5.23 5.27
C LEU A 112 4.70 6.29 4.40
N PRO A 113 5.50 6.98 3.56
CA PRO A 113 4.94 7.86 2.53
C PRO A 113 4.01 7.08 1.61
N ILE A 114 2.83 7.63 1.32
CA ILE A 114 1.83 7.02 0.45
C ILE A 114 1.68 7.92 -0.78
N ILE A 115 1.84 7.33 -1.95
CA ILE A 115 1.63 8.02 -3.22
C ILE A 115 0.46 7.36 -3.92
N ALA A 116 -0.59 8.11 -4.19
CA ALA A 116 -1.72 7.65 -4.99
C ALA A 116 -1.59 8.21 -6.39
N VAL A 117 -1.63 7.35 -7.35
CA VAL A 117 -1.44 7.72 -8.75
C VAL A 117 -2.77 7.82 -9.47
#